data_f0690c15601aad294af24335131f4745
#
_entry.id   f0690c15601aad294af24335131f4745
#
_cell.length_a   1.000
_cell.length_b   1.000
_cell.length_c   1.000
_cell.angle_alpha   90.00
_cell.angle_beta   90.00
_cell.angle_gamma   90.00
#
_symmetry.space_group_name_H-M   'P 1'
#
loop_
_entity.id
_entity.type
_entity.pdbx_description
1 polymer ?
#
loop_
_entity_poly.entity_id
_entity_poly.type
_entity_poly.pdbx_seq_one_letter_code
_entity_poly.pdbx_strand_id
1 'polypeptide(L)'
;MTIKVRNFRLLQDIYKHDPWKMLVCCIMLNLTNRKQVDKVRHKLFYKYPNPQDLSVADYEELSQLLTPLGMQYKRAATLMRFSKEYLDGFTDPVELYGVGKYAKDSWEIFQNNNFNVQPNDSVLNLYLAEACEIQMQMGHS
;
A
#
# COMPACT_ATOMS: atom_id res chain seq x y z
N MET A 1 10.81 9.71 -11.27
CA MET A 1 10.01 9.47 -12.49
C MET A 1 8.69 8.83 -12.11
N THR A 2 7.60 9.26 -12.74
CA THR A 2 6.27 8.71 -12.50
C THR A 2 5.89 7.75 -13.62
N ILE A 3 5.45 6.55 -13.26
CA ILE A 3 4.98 5.56 -14.23
C ILE A 3 3.46 5.45 -14.07
N LYS A 4 2.74 5.64 -15.18
CA LYS A 4 1.28 5.49 -15.22
C LYS A 4 0.92 4.18 -15.89
N VAL A 5 0.00 3.45 -15.28
CA VAL A 5 -0.56 2.21 -15.80
C VAL A 5 -2.06 2.41 -15.98
N ARG A 6 -2.59 2.11 -17.17
CA ARG A 6 -4.03 2.26 -17.49
C ARG A 6 -4.53 3.68 -17.23
N ASN A 7 -3.70 4.68 -17.58
CA ASN A 7 -4.01 6.11 -17.45
C ASN A 7 -4.17 6.61 -16.01
N PHE A 8 -3.68 5.88 -15.02
CA PHE A 8 -3.64 6.37 -13.64
C PHE A 8 -2.33 5.96 -12.97
N ARG A 9 -1.98 6.71 -11.93
CA ARG A 9 -0.78 6.46 -11.15
C ARG A 9 -1.11 5.46 -10.04
N LEU A 10 -0.28 4.43 -9.86
CA LEU A 10 -0.47 3.45 -8.79
C LEU A 10 -0.37 4.10 -7.41
N LEU A 11 -1.17 3.63 -6.45
CA LEU A 11 -1.09 4.09 -5.07
C LEU A 11 0.30 3.84 -4.49
N GLN A 12 0.91 2.71 -4.80
CA GLN A 12 2.28 2.39 -4.37
C GLN A 12 3.27 3.45 -4.84
N ASP A 13 3.13 3.93 -6.08
CA ASP A 13 4.01 4.96 -6.62
C ASP A 13 3.75 6.33 -5.98
N ILE A 14 2.48 6.65 -5.70
CA ILE A 14 2.11 7.88 -5.01
C ILE A 14 2.74 7.94 -3.62
N TYR A 15 2.71 6.82 -2.88
CA TYR A 15 3.14 6.76 -1.49
C TYR A 15 4.51 6.11 -1.27
N LYS A 16 5.30 5.90 -2.32
CA LYS A 16 6.61 5.21 -2.18
C LYS A 16 7.58 5.91 -1.24
N HIS A 17 7.43 7.20 -1.02
CA HIS A 17 8.27 7.96 -0.09
C HIS A 17 7.81 7.89 1.36
N ASP A 18 6.68 7.26 1.61
CA ASP A 18 6.17 6.96 2.94
C ASP A 18 5.76 5.47 2.96
N PRO A 19 6.72 4.57 3.27
CA PRO A 19 6.46 3.13 3.18
C PRO A 19 5.28 2.63 4.00
N TRP A 20 5.02 3.23 5.16
CA TRP A 20 3.86 2.89 5.98
C TRP A 20 2.55 3.19 5.23
N LYS A 21 2.43 4.39 4.65
CA LYS A 21 1.23 4.76 3.88
C LYS A 21 1.05 3.85 2.67
N MET A 22 2.15 3.49 2.00
CA MET A 22 2.10 2.57 0.87
C MET A 22 1.53 1.21 1.29
N LEU A 23 2.01 0.66 2.40
CA LEU A 23 1.51 -0.63 2.91
C LEU A 23 0.05 -0.53 3.37
N VAL A 24 -0.35 0.58 4.01
CA VAL A 24 -1.75 0.81 4.37
C VAL A 24 -2.65 0.75 3.13
N CYS A 25 -2.26 1.40 2.04
CA CYS A 25 -3.00 1.35 0.79
C CYS A 25 -3.09 -0.08 0.25
N CYS A 26 -2.01 -0.85 0.28
CA CYS A 26 -2.02 -2.25 -0.14
C CYS A 26 -2.98 -3.10 0.69
N ILE A 27 -2.98 -2.89 2.01
CA ILE A 27 -3.89 -3.59 2.92
C ILE A 27 -5.35 -3.23 2.60
N MET A 28 -5.63 -1.93 2.37
CA MET A 28 -6.98 -1.48 2.02
C MET A 28 -7.46 -2.02 0.68
N LEU A 29 -6.55 -2.27 -0.26
CA LEU A 29 -6.90 -2.81 -1.58
C LEU A 29 -7.28 -4.29 -1.56
N ASN A 30 -7.07 -5.00 -0.46
CA ASN A 30 -7.48 -6.39 -0.35
C ASN A 30 -9.01 -6.49 -0.41
N LEU A 31 -9.54 -7.19 -1.42
CA LEU A 31 -10.98 -7.37 -1.68
C LEU A 31 -11.73 -6.05 -1.91
N THR A 32 -11.05 -5.04 -2.39
CA THR A 32 -11.63 -3.75 -2.78
C THR A 32 -11.06 -3.34 -4.14
N ASN A 33 -11.38 -2.12 -4.57
CA ASN A 33 -10.81 -1.57 -5.79
C ASN A 33 -10.27 -0.15 -5.53
N ARG A 34 -9.58 0.39 -6.52
CA ARG A 34 -8.98 1.72 -6.46
C ARG A 34 -9.99 2.82 -6.11
N LYS A 35 -11.21 2.75 -6.69
CA LYS A 35 -12.25 3.76 -6.45
C LYS A 35 -12.66 3.79 -4.98
N GLN A 36 -12.80 2.62 -4.36
CA GLN A 36 -13.15 2.53 -2.94
C GLN A 36 -12.04 3.12 -2.06
N VAL A 37 -10.78 2.77 -2.34
CA VAL A 37 -9.65 3.28 -1.57
C VAL A 37 -9.49 4.78 -1.76
N ASP A 38 -9.69 5.30 -2.98
CA ASP A 38 -9.64 6.74 -3.23
C ASP A 38 -10.65 7.53 -2.41
N LYS A 39 -11.81 6.93 -2.08
CA LYS A 39 -12.83 7.58 -1.25
C LYS A 39 -12.39 7.78 0.19
N VAL A 40 -11.45 7.00 0.69
CA VAL A 40 -11.08 7.02 2.11
C VAL A 40 -9.64 7.46 2.37
N ARG A 41 -8.70 7.26 1.44
CA ARG A 41 -7.28 7.44 1.73
C ARG A 41 -6.89 8.85 2.16
N HIS A 42 -7.45 9.87 1.55
CA HIS A 42 -7.14 11.25 1.91
C HIS A 42 -7.64 11.60 3.31
N LYS A 43 -8.86 11.19 3.64
CA LYS A 43 -9.44 11.40 4.97
C LYS A 43 -8.68 10.63 6.03
N LEU A 44 -8.30 9.38 5.70
CA LEU A 44 -7.55 8.51 6.61
C LEU A 44 -6.21 9.13 6.97
N PHE A 45 -5.42 9.53 5.97
CA PHE A 45 -4.09 10.08 6.21
C PHE A 45 -4.10 11.52 6.72
N TYR A 46 -5.19 12.26 6.50
CA TYR A 46 -5.38 13.55 7.14
C TYR A 46 -5.59 13.39 8.65
N LYS A 47 -6.42 12.42 9.03
CA LYS A 47 -6.75 12.19 10.44
C LYS A 47 -5.68 11.40 11.18
N TYR A 48 -5.05 10.45 10.51
CA TYR A 48 -4.02 9.56 11.06
C TYR A 48 -2.79 9.60 10.14
N PRO A 49 -1.96 10.65 10.25
CA PRO A 49 -0.88 10.88 9.28
C PRO A 49 0.35 9.98 9.46
N ASN A 50 0.39 9.22 10.53
CA ASN A 50 1.54 8.37 10.87
C ASN A 50 1.08 7.10 11.59
N PRO A 51 1.95 6.08 11.70
CA PRO A 51 1.57 4.84 12.35
C PRO A 51 1.30 4.99 13.86
N GLN A 52 1.92 5.95 14.52
CA GLN A 52 1.67 6.24 15.93
C GLN A 52 0.20 6.60 16.15
N ASP A 53 -0.31 7.51 15.34
CA ASP A 53 -1.69 7.97 15.47
C ASP A 53 -2.69 6.88 15.09
N LEU A 54 -2.41 6.12 14.03
CA LEU A 54 -3.33 5.07 13.61
C LEU A 54 -3.37 3.90 14.60
N SER A 55 -2.24 3.56 15.21
CA SER A 55 -2.19 2.45 16.17
C SER A 55 -3.07 2.67 17.40
N VAL A 56 -3.34 3.91 17.77
CA VAL A 56 -4.15 4.28 18.93
C VAL A 56 -5.45 4.98 18.56
N ALA A 57 -5.91 4.83 17.32
CA ALA A 57 -7.13 5.44 16.84
C ALA A 57 -8.35 4.95 17.64
N ASP A 58 -9.39 5.78 17.69
CA ASP A 58 -10.68 5.35 18.20
C ASP A 58 -11.27 4.34 17.22
N TYR A 59 -11.53 3.12 17.69
CA TYR A 59 -11.97 2.00 16.86
C TYR A 59 -13.27 2.29 16.11
N GLU A 60 -14.27 2.84 16.80
CA GLU A 60 -15.56 3.16 16.16
C GLU A 60 -15.39 4.26 15.10
N GLU A 61 -14.64 5.29 15.41
CA GLU A 61 -14.41 6.41 14.51
C GLU A 61 -13.66 5.96 13.26
N LEU A 62 -12.62 5.16 13.43
CA LEU A 62 -11.87 4.59 12.31
C LEU A 62 -12.76 3.66 11.47
N SER A 63 -13.55 2.82 12.11
CA SER A 63 -14.48 1.93 11.40
C SER A 63 -15.47 2.71 10.55
N GLN A 64 -16.02 3.80 11.07
CA GLN A 64 -16.94 4.68 10.32
C GLN A 64 -16.25 5.28 9.09
N LEU A 65 -15.02 5.72 9.23
CA LEU A 65 -14.26 6.28 8.13
C LEU A 65 -14.04 5.25 7.02
N LEU A 66 -13.85 3.98 7.37
CA LEU A 66 -13.55 2.91 6.43
C LEU A 66 -14.81 2.27 5.80
N THR A 67 -16.00 2.76 6.12
CA THR A 67 -17.28 2.22 5.61
C THR A 67 -17.27 1.99 4.09
N PRO A 68 -16.77 2.90 3.23
CA PRO A 68 -16.76 2.65 1.78
C PRO A 68 -15.99 1.41 1.33
N LEU A 69 -15.12 0.86 2.15
CA LEU A 69 -14.36 -0.36 1.83
C LEU A 69 -15.14 -1.64 2.12
N GLY A 70 -16.20 -1.56 2.93
CA GLY A 70 -16.85 -2.74 3.48
C GLY A 70 -15.98 -3.39 4.56
N MET A 71 -16.56 -4.31 5.33
CA MET A 71 -15.85 -5.02 6.42
C MET A 71 -15.07 -4.04 7.32
N GLN A 72 -15.68 -2.88 7.59
CA GLN A 72 -15.01 -1.74 8.21
C GLN A 72 -14.46 -2.03 9.60
N TYR A 73 -15.15 -2.86 10.39
CA TYR A 73 -14.66 -3.21 11.74
C TYR A 73 -13.41 -4.08 11.69
N LYS A 74 -13.41 -5.07 10.80
CA LYS A 74 -12.25 -5.94 10.60
C LYS A 74 -11.07 -5.15 10.04
N ARG A 75 -11.33 -4.26 9.08
CA ARG A 75 -10.29 -3.44 8.47
C ARG A 75 -9.69 -2.46 9.47
N ALA A 76 -10.51 -1.85 10.32
CA ALA A 76 -10.03 -0.96 11.37
C ALA A 76 -9.09 -1.70 12.33
N ALA A 77 -9.51 -2.87 12.80
CA ALA A 77 -8.68 -3.69 13.69
C ALA A 77 -7.36 -4.08 13.01
N THR A 78 -7.42 -4.46 11.72
CA THR A 78 -6.23 -4.82 10.95
C THR A 78 -5.25 -3.65 10.83
N LEU A 79 -5.74 -2.46 10.47
CA LEU A 79 -4.89 -1.29 10.29
C LEU A 79 -4.27 -0.82 11.60
N MET A 80 -5.01 -0.88 12.71
CA MET A 80 -4.48 -0.53 14.03
C MET A 80 -3.38 -1.49 14.44
N ARG A 81 -3.60 -2.79 14.30
CA ARG A 81 -2.61 -3.83 14.64
C ARG A 81 -1.38 -3.74 13.74
N PHE A 82 -1.58 -3.60 12.43
CA PHE A 82 -0.49 -3.42 11.48
C PHE A 82 0.39 -2.23 11.87
N SER A 83 -0.22 -1.09 12.17
CA SER A 83 0.51 0.13 12.50
C SER A 83 1.33 -0.02 13.78
N LYS A 84 0.79 -0.69 14.78
CA LYS A 84 1.52 -0.99 16.01
C LYS A 84 2.72 -1.89 15.74
N GLU A 85 2.52 -2.97 14.97
CA GLU A 85 3.62 -3.87 14.63
C GLU A 85 4.67 -3.19 13.78
N TYR A 86 4.26 -2.28 12.88
CA TYR A 86 5.17 -1.48 12.09
C TYR A 86 6.10 -0.64 12.99
N LEU A 87 5.55 -0.03 14.03
CA LEU A 87 6.31 0.77 15.00
C LEU A 87 7.26 -0.10 15.83
N ASP A 88 6.87 -1.32 16.18
CA ASP A 88 7.69 -2.23 16.97
C ASP A 88 8.91 -2.72 16.20
N GLY A 89 8.90 -2.57 14.88
CA GLY A 89 10.00 -2.96 14.02
C GLY A 89 9.80 -4.32 13.38
N PHE A 90 10.47 -4.53 12.24
CA PHE A 90 10.38 -5.77 11.48
C PHE A 90 11.61 -5.89 10.58
N THR A 91 11.93 -7.12 10.20
CA THR A 91 12.98 -7.40 9.21
C THR A 91 12.38 -7.53 7.82
N ASP A 92 11.28 -8.27 7.70
CA ASP A 92 10.56 -8.48 6.45
C ASP A 92 9.11 -8.05 6.64
N PRO A 93 8.56 -7.20 5.75
CA PRO A 93 7.19 -6.71 5.92
C PRO A 93 6.14 -7.82 5.97
N VAL A 94 6.42 -9.01 5.46
CA VAL A 94 5.48 -10.14 5.53
C VAL A 94 5.21 -10.59 6.97
N GLU A 95 6.07 -10.22 7.92
CA GLU A 95 5.87 -10.47 9.36
C GLU A 95 4.71 -9.67 9.93
N LEU A 96 4.34 -8.57 9.27
CA LEU A 96 3.34 -7.64 9.78
C LEU A 96 1.93 -8.14 9.49
N TYR A 97 1.05 -8.01 10.47
CA TYR A 97 -0.35 -8.40 10.31
C TYR A 97 -0.99 -7.65 9.15
N GLY A 98 -1.71 -8.35 8.31
CA GLY A 98 -2.39 -7.77 7.14
C GLY A 98 -1.52 -7.69 5.88
N VAL A 99 -0.23 -7.95 5.98
CA VAL A 99 0.67 -7.92 4.82
C VAL A 99 0.74 -9.32 4.19
N GLY A 100 0.14 -9.44 3.01
CA GLY A 100 0.23 -10.64 2.19
C GLY A 100 1.17 -10.47 1.01
N LYS A 101 1.06 -11.38 0.02
CA LYS A 101 1.93 -11.37 -1.15
C LYS A 101 1.87 -10.05 -1.94
N TYR A 102 0.67 -9.49 -2.12
CA TYR A 102 0.50 -8.25 -2.88
C TYR A 102 1.30 -7.10 -2.25
N ALA A 103 1.15 -6.91 -0.94
CA ALA A 103 1.88 -5.84 -0.23
C ALA A 103 3.38 -6.14 -0.18
N LYS A 104 3.78 -7.40 0.00
CA LYS A 104 5.19 -7.80 -0.02
C LYS A 104 5.81 -7.52 -1.39
N ASP A 105 5.15 -7.88 -2.48
CA ASP A 105 5.64 -7.63 -3.83
C ASP A 105 5.75 -6.12 -4.08
N SER A 106 4.78 -5.34 -3.61
CA SER A 106 4.83 -3.87 -3.69
C SER A 106 6.03 -3.30 -2.92
N TRP A 107 6.30 -3.82 -1.74
CA TRP A 107 7.48 -3.43 -0.97
C TRP A 107 8.78 -3.70 -1.74
N GLU A 108 8.91 -4.90 -2.31
CA GLU A 108 10.10 -5.26 -3.08
C GLU A 108 10.31 -4.33 -4.28
N ILE A 109 9.25 -4.03 -5.01
CA ILE A 109 9.32 -3.17 -6.19
C ILE A 109 9.64 -1.73 -5.82
N PHE A 110 8.89 -1.15 -4.87
CA PHE A 110 8.91 0.29 -4.63
C PHE A 110 9.89 0.71 -3.54
N GLN A 111 10.27 -0.18 -2.63
CA GLN A 111 11.23 0.14 -1.57
C GLN A 111 12.61 -0.43 -1.83
N ASN A 112 12.70 -1.64 -2.40
CA ASN A 112 13.96 -2.31 -2.65
C ASN A 112 14.41 -2.26 -4.12
N ASN A 113 13.60 -1.68 -5.01
CA ASN A 113 13.85 -1.67 -6.46
C ASN A 113 14.12 -3.08 -7.02
N ASN A 114 13.48 -4.08 -6.44
CA ASN A 114 13.60 -5.48 -6.87
C ASN A 114 12.53 -5.77 -7.92
N PHE A 115 12.92 -5.80 -9.19
CA PHE A 115 12.02 -6.06 -10.30
C PHE A 115 11.99 -7.53 -10.71
N ASN A 116 12.63 -8.41 -9.93
CA ASN A 116 12.65 -9.85 -10.19
C ASN A 116 11.50 -10.60 -9.51
N VAL A 117 10.61 -9.89 -8.80
CA VAL A 117 9.42 -10.50 -8.21
C VAL A 117 8.45 -10.93 -9.29
N GLN A 118 7.60 -11.91 -8.98
CA GLN A 118 6.57 -12.42 -9.87
C GLN A 118 5.19 -12.22 -9.22
N PRO A 119 4.62 -11.00 -9.33
CA PRO A 119 3.33 -10.72 -8.70
C PRO A 119 2.20 -11.53 -9.33
N ASN A 120 1.20 -11.85 -8.53
CA ASN A 120 -0.05 -12.41 -9.03
C ASN A 120 -0.99 -11.33 -9.57
N ASP A 121 -0.73 -10.07 -9.24
CA ASP A 121 -1.55 -8.95 -9.66
C ASP A 121 -1.18 -8.46 -11.05
N SER A 122 -2.18 -8.34 -11.93
CA SER A 122 -1.95 -7.93 -13.32
C SER A 122 -1.44 -6.49 -13.44
N VAL A 123 -1.88 -5.60 -12.57
CA VAL A 123 -1.46 -4.19 -12.61
C VAL A 123 0.00 -4.05 -12.19
N LEU A 124 0.44 -4.78 -11.15
CA LEU A 124 1.84 -4.80 -10.76
C LEU A 124 2.72 -5.38 -11.87
N ASN A 125 2.26 -6.41 -12.57
CA ASN A 125 3.00 -6.98 -13.68
C ASN A 125 3.15 -5.98 -14.84
N LEU A 126 2.11 -5.21 -15.13
CA LEU A 126 2.19 -4.13 -16.12
C LEU A 126 3.17 -3.05 -15.69
N TYR A 127 3.14 -2.66 -14.42
CA TYR A 127 4.10 -1.69 -13.89
C TYR A 127 5.54 -2.20 -14.04
N LEU A 128 5.78 -3.47 -13.67
CA LEU A 128 7.11 -4.09 -13.80
C LEU A 128 7.60 -4.08 -15.24
N ALA A 129 6.74 -4.42 -16.19
CA ALA A 129 7.11 -4.44 -17.61
C ALA A 129 7.55 -3.05 -18.08
N GLU A 130 6.81 -2.00 -17.72
CA GLU A 130 7.16 -0.63 -18.06
C GLU A 130 8.43 -0.15 -17.35
N ALA A 131 8.59 -0.48 -16.07
CA ALA A 131 9.77 -0.09 -15.31
C ALA A 131 11.04 -0.75 -15.85
N CYS A 132 10.98 -2.03 -16.21
CA CYS A 132 12.10 -2.74 -16.81
C CYS A 132 12.47 -2.13 -18.17
N GLU A 133 11.48 -1.81 -19.00
CA GLU A 133 11.71 -1.17 -20.30
C GLU A 133 12.39 0.18 -20.14
N ILE A 134 11.94 0.99 -19.20
CA ILE A 134 12.55 2.31 -18.92
C ILE A 134 14.01 2.14 -18.48
N GLN A 135 14.31 1.19 -17.60
CA GLN A 135 15.67 0.92 -17.15
C GLN A 135 16.57 0.49 -18.30
N MET A 136 16.09 -0.35 -19.20
CA MET A 136 16.85 -0.75 -20.38
C MET A 136 17.18 0.42 -21.27
N GLN A 137 16.23 1.34 -21.49
CA GLN A 137 16.45 2.54 -22.29
C GLN A 137 17.48 3.45 -21.64
N MET A 138 17.42 3.64 -20.32
CA MET A 138 18.37 4.48 -19.59
C MET A 138 19.77 3.86 -19.53
N GLY A 139 19.86 2.54 -19.50
CA GLY A 139 21.13 1.82 -19.44
C GLY A 139 21.95 1.90 -20.74
N HIS A 140 21.35 2.36 -21.83
CA HIS A 140 22.00 2.52 -23.13
C HIS A 140 22.50 3.94 -23.41
N SER A 141 22.30 4.83 -22.47
CA SER A 141 22.70 6.23 -22.64
C SER A 141 24.19 6.45 -22.30
#